data_bc610ae7b357a0c26bff28301bccbb69
#
_entry.id   bc610ae7b357a0c26bff28301bccbb69
#
_cell.length_a   1.000
_cell.length_b   1.000
_cell.length_c   1.000
_cell.angle_alpha   90.00
_cell.angle_beta   90.00
_cell.angle_gamma   90.00
#
_symmetry.space_group_name_H-M   'P 1'
#
loop_
_entity.id
_entity.type
_entity.pdbx_description
1 polymer ?
#
loop_
_entity_poly.entity_id
_entity_poly.type
_entity_poly.pdbx_seq_one_letter_code
_entity_poly.pdbx_strand_id
1 'polypeptide(L)'
;MLFKNSFLMYDHQTNSIWVHVTGEAFHGPLKGKKLKFMPSTVTTWENWKARYPQTLVLPGRRSETFMGIYDGMTTTRGLGLSVVVRFKAKLYPFAALLKRPVVNDRFNGVAVLVVYSIGAKTATAWKRGLDGRLLTFYMAKAKDRFGNRLLRDGETGSIWSWLTGEAVSGALRGSRLEQLTYHPILNDRFKAFYQRAPIFGD
;
A
#
# COMPACT_ATOMS: atom_id res chain seq x y z
N MET A 1 -17.31 -17.67 -6.15
CA MET A 1 -17.62 -18.00 -4.74
C MET A 1 -17.14 -16.84 -3.85
N LEU A 2 -17.87 -16.51 -2.79
CA LEU A 2 -17.51 -15.47 -1.85
C LEU A 2 -17.33 -16.04 -0.44
N PHE A 3 -16.28 -15.60 0.26
CA PHE A 3 -16.06 -15.90 1.68
C PHE A 3 -15.84 -14.59 2.44
N LYS A 4 -16.64 -14.34 3.47
CA LYS A 4 -16.65 -13.06 4.19
C LYS A 4 -16.75 -11.85 3.23
N ASN A 5 -17.59 -11.98 2.21
CA ASN A 5 -17.76 -11.01 1.12
C ASN A 5 -16.47 -10.65 0.35
N SER A 6 -15.50 -11.55 0.29
CA SER A 6 -14.30 -11.45 -0.53
C SER A 6 -14.22 -12.60 -1.52
N PHE A 7 -13.54 -12.38 -2.63
CA PHE A 7 -13.36 -13.41 -3.64
C PHE A 7 -12.52 -14.57 -3.12
N LEU A 8 -12.90 -15.79 -3.53
CA LEU A 8 -12.06 -16.96 -3.46
C LEU A 8 -11.51 -17.23 -4.86
N MET A 9 -10.23 -17.56 -4.91
CA MET A 9 -9.55 -18.01 -6.13
C MET A 9 -9.25 -19.49 -6.01
N TYR A 10 -9.09 -20.17 -7.13
CA TYR A 10 -8.58 -21.56 -7.14
C TYR A 10 -7.39 -21.66 -8.08
N ASP A 11 -6.45 -22.54 -7.77
CA ASP A 11 -5.37 -22.89 -8.69
C ASP A 11 -5.75 -24.09 -9.54
N HIS A 12 -5.32 -24.08 -10.80
CA HIS A 12 -5.63 -25.12 -11.75
C HIS A 12 -4.83 -26.41 -11.56
N GLN A 13 -3.70 -26.37 -10.86
CA GLN A 13 -2.82 -27.50 -10.66
C GLN A 13 -3.33 -28.45 -9.58
N THR A 14 -3.82 -27.88 -8.47
CA THR A 14 -4.26 -28.66 -7.31
C THR A 14 -5.74 -28.49 -6.99
N ASN A 15 -6.43 -27.57 -7.67
CA ASN A 15 -7.80 -27.17 -7.36
C ASN A 15 -7.97 -26.68 -5.89
N SER A 16 -6.89 -26.22 -5.26
CA SER A 16 -6.99 -25.64 -3.95
C SER A 16 -7.65 -24.27 -4.02
N ILE A 17 -8.44 -23.95 -2.99
CA ILE A 17 -9.19 -22.69 -2.88
C ILE A 17 -8.42 -21.75 -1.97
N TRP A 18 -8.16 -20.54 -2.47
CA TRP A 18 -7.34 -19.52 -1.81
C TRP A 18 -8.16 -18.31 -1.42
N VAL A 19 -7.96 -17.81 -0.20
CA VAL A 19 -8.55 -16.56 0.25
C VAL A 19 -7.71 -15.40 -0.31
N HIS A 20 -8.29 -14.61 -1.18
CA HIS A 20 -7.66 -13.47 -1.84
C HIS A 20 -7.02 -12.48 -0.84
N VAL A 21 -7.69 -12.15 0.27
CA VAL A 21 -7.21 -11.15 1.25
C VAL A 21 -6.00 -11.61 2.04
N THR A 22 -5.97 -12.91 2.44
CA THR A 22 -4.92 -13.44 3.32
C THR A 22 -3.86 -14.24 2.57
N GLY A 23 -4.12 -14.60 1.30
CA GLY A 23 -3.25 -15.49 0.52
C GLY A 23 -3.19 -16.91 1.08
N GLU A 24 -4.11 -17.32 1.95
CA GLU A 24 -4.11 -18.63 2.58
C GLU A 24 -4.96 -19.63 1.80
N ALA A 25 -4.46 -20.83 1.61
CA ALA A 25 -5.24 -21.93 1.06
C ALA A 25 -6.28 -22.39 2.10
N PHE A 26 -7.55 -22.12 1.79
CA PHE A 26 -8.70 -22.41 2.64
C PHE A 26 -9.14 -23.87 2.55
N HIS A 27 -9.04 -24.45 1.36
CA HIS A 27 -9.49 -25.83 1.05
C HIS A 27 -8.61 -26.46 -0.02
N GLY A 28 -8.61 -27.78 -0.10
CA GLY A 28 -7.89 -28.56 -1.09
C GLY A 28 -6.53 -29.09 -0.60
N PRO A 29 -5.74 -29.70 -1.50
CA PRO A 29 -4.45 -30.32 -1.16
C PRO A 29 -3.43 -29.37 -0.50
N LEU A 30 -3.51 -28.07 -0.79
CA LEU A 30 -2.61 -27.05 -0.23
C LEU A 30 -3.19 -26.34 1.00
N LYS A 31 -4.26 -26.84 1.60
CA LYS A 31 -4.89 -26.23 2.79
C LYS A 31 -3.86 -25.85 3.85
N GLY A 32 -3.93 -24.62 4.37
CA GLY A 32 -3.02 -24.03 5.37
C GLY A 32 -1.71 -23.46 4.79
N LYS A 33 -1.40 -23.69 3.52
CA LYS A 33 -0.29 -23.00 2.85
C LYS A 33 -0.62 -21.53 2.64
N LYS A 34 0.43 -20.69 2.61
CA LYS A 34 0.29 -19.24 2.38
C LYS A 34 1.13 -18.82 1.18
N LEU A 35 0.52 -18.00 0.32
CA LEU A 35 1.22 -17.33 -0.76
C LEU A 35 2.15 -16.25 -0.17
N LYS A 36 3.29 -16.06 -0.82
CA LYS A 36 4.18 -14.94 -0.50
C LYS A 36 3.61 -13.67 -1.11
N PHE A 37 3.31 -12.70 -0.28
CA PHE A 37 2.93 -11.38 -0.76
C PHE A 37 4.11 -10.65 -1.37
N MET A 38 3.87 -10.00 -2.50
CA MET A 38 4.85 -9.12 -3.14
C MET A 38 4.45 -7.66 -2.92
N PRO A 39 5.41 -6.76 -2.66
CA PRO A 39 5.13 -5.34 -2.63
C PRO A 39 4.55 -4.89 -3.97
N SER A 40 3.47 -4.15 -3.92
CA SER A 40 2.82 -3.58 -5.10
C SER A 40 2.33 -2.17 -4.79
N THR A 41 2.12 -1.36 -5.82
CA THR A 41 1.65 0.01 -5.66
C THR A 41 0.43 0.24 -6.54
N VAL A 42 -0.63 0.75 -5.94
CA VAL A 42 -1.79 1.28 -6.66
C VAL A 42 -1.61 2.78 -6.76
N THR A 43 -1.68 3.32 -7.98
CA THR A 43 -1.54 4.75 -8.23
C THR A 43 -2.28 5.12 -9.52
N THR A 44 -2.39 6.42 -9.85
CA THR A 44 -2.94 6.84 -11.13
C THR A 44 -1.98 6.51 -12.26
N TRP A 45 -2.52 6.24 -13.45
CA TRP A 45 -1.72 6.00 -14.65
C TRP A 45 -0.76 7.15 -14.94
N GLU A 46 -1.20 8.38 -14.79
CA GLU A 46 -0.39 9.59 -14.97
C GLU A 46 0.87 9.57 -14.09
N ASN A 47 0.69 9.34 -12.77
CA ASN A 47 1.81 9.27 -11.83
C ASN A 47 2.77 8.10 -12.13
N TRP A 48 2.22 6.96 -12.53
CA TRP A 48 3.02 5.79 -12.88
C TRP A 48 3.83 6.03 -14.15
N LYS A 49 3.17 6.42 -15.26
CA LYS A 49 3.79 6.68 -16.55
C LYS A 49 4.84 7.79 -16.48
N ALA A 50 4.58 8.80 -15.66
CA ALA A 50 5.50 9.89 -15.42
C ALA A 50 6.84 9.41 -14.85
N ARG A 51 6.82 8.40 -13.99
CA ARG A 51 8.04 7.82 -13.38
C ARG A 51 8.65 6.71 -14.23
N TYR A 52 7.82 5.94 -14.90
CA TYR A 52 8.19 4.77 -15.69
C TYR A 52 7.65 4.89 -17.13
N PRO A 53 8.22 5.79 -17.98
CA PRO A 53 7.67 6.08 -19.31
C PRO A 53 7.69 4.89 -20.26
N GLN A 54 8.58 3.92 -20.04
CA GLN A 54 8.70 2.71 -20.86
C GLN A 54 7.95 1.51 -20.26
N THR A 55 7.02 1.75 -19.31
CA THR A 55 6.26 0.66 -18.71
C THR A 55 5.38 -0.04 -19.73
N LEU A 56 5.32 -1.37 -19.65
CA LEU A 56 4.40 -2.16 -20.43
C LEU A 56 3.02 -2.15 -19.80
N VAL A 57 2.00 -2.12 -20.62
CA VAL A 57 0.60 -2.18 -20.18
C VAL A 57 0.01 -3.50 -20.67
N LEU A 58 -0.57 -4.25 -19.73
CA LEU A 58 -1.40 -5.39 -20.11
C LEU A 58 -2.69 -4.85 -20.76
N PRO A 59 -2.92 -5.07 -22.07
CA PRO A 59 -4.15 -4.61 -22.70
C PRO A 59 -5.33 -5.40 -22.13
N GLY A 60 -6.26 -4.68 -21.47
CA GLY A 60 -7.50 -5.25 -20.99
C GLY A 60 -8.61 -5.16 -22.03
N ARG A 61 -9.55 -6.11 -22.04
CA ARG A 61 -10.84 -5.87 -22.71
C ARG A 61 -11.60 -4.82 -21.91
N ARG A 62 -12.20 -3.85 -22.60
CA ARG A 62 -13.05 -2.83 -21.99
C ARG A 62 -14.23 -3.55 -21.33
N SER A 63 -14.20 -3.67 -20.01
CA SER A 63 -15.31 -4.21 -19.23
C SER A 63 -15.88 -3.06 -18.43
N GLU A 64 -17.04 -2.58 -18.82
CA GLU A 64 -17.76 -1.47 -18.16
C GLU A 64 -18.17 -1.80 -16.72
N THR A 65 -18.34 -3.09 -16.42
CA THR A 65 -18.82 -3.56 -15.11
C THR A 65 -17.75 -3.59 -14.02
N PHE A 66 -16.50 -3.79 -14.34
CA PHE A 66 -15.44 -3.92 -13.32
C PHE A 66 -14.88 -2.57 -12.88
N MET A 67 -14.85 -1.58 -13.76
CA MET A 67 -14.34 -0.24 -13.47
C MET A 67 -15.32 0.59 -12.63
N GLY A 68 -16.64 0.40 -12.78
CA GLY A 68 -17.65 1.08 -11.96
C GLY A 68 -17.57 0.76 -10.48
N ILE A 69 -17.04 -0.42 -10.10
CA ILE A 69 -16.80 -0.77 -8.70
C ILE A 69 -15.63 0.06 -8.14
N TYR A 70 -14.58 0.31 -8.92
CA TYR A 70 -13.45 1.14 -8.49
C TYR A 70 -13.80 2.62 -8.44
N ASP A 71 -14.63 3.13 -9.34
CA ASP A 71 -15.10 4.51 -9.30
C ASP A 71 -16.00 4.78 -8.09
N GLY A 72 -16.83 3.82 -7.68
CA GLY A 72 -17.60 3.87 -6.44
C GLY A 72 -16.73 3.73 -5.17
N MET A 73 -15.57 3.08 -5.25
CA MET A 73 -14.60 2.96 -4.15
C MET A 73 -13.76 4.21 -3.94
N THR A 74 -13.82 5.20 -4.82
CA THR A 74 -13.07 6.46 -4.68
C THR A 74 -13.58 7.37 -3.57
N THR A 75 -14.66 7.01 -2.89
CA THR A 75 -15.01 7.64 -1.63
C THR A 75 -14.06 7.14 -0.54
N THR A 76 -13.21 8.01 -0.06
CA THR A 76 -12.19 7.78 0.98
C THR A 76 -12.73 7.17 2.28
N ARG A 77 -14.05 7.19 2.48
CA ARG A 77 -14.71 6.80 3.74
C ARG A 77 -14.68 5.31 4.05
N GLY A 78 -14.64 4.46 3.04
CA GLY A 78 -14.69 3.00 3.23
C GLY A 78 -13.37 2.27 3.02
N LEU A 79 -12.33 2.96 2.53
CA LEU A 79 -11.03 2.37 2.19
C LEU A 79 -9.96 2.67 3.23
N GLY A 80 -8.97 1.79 3.28
CA GLY A 80 -7.74 1.96 4.03
C GLY A 80 -6.60 1.20 3.38
N LEU A 81 -5.39 1.41 3.89
CA LEU A 81 -4.20 0.65 3.54
C LEU A 81 -3.98 -0.44 4.59
N SER A 82 -4.05 -1.70 4.18
CA SER A 82 -3.58 -2.81 5.01
C SER A 82 -2.07 -2.94 4.82
N VAL A 83 -1.31 -2.74 5.88
CA VAL A 83 0.15 -2.94 5.89
C VAL A 83 0.46 -4.24 6.62
N VAL A 84 1.22 -5.12 5.96
CA VAL A 84 1.57 -6.44 6.50
C VAL A 84 3.05 -6.46 6.87
N VAL A 85 3.32 -6.78 8.14
CA VAL A 85 4.68 -6.92 8.68
C VAL A 85 4.77 -8.24 9.43
N ARG A 86 5.66 -9.14 9.00
CA ARG A 86 5.87 -10.45 9.64
C ARG A 86 4.54 -11.18 9.92
N PHE A 87 3.70 -11.29 8.87
CA PHE A 87 2.38 -11.96 8.90
C PHE A 87 1.30 -11.29 9.77
N LYS A 88 1.58 -10.17 10.41
CA LYS A 88 0.57 -9.36 11.11
C LYS A 88 0.16 -8.18 10.23
N ALA A 89 -1.12 -7.82 10.27
CA ALA A 89 -1.67 -6.71 9.52
C ALA A 89 -2.04 -5.54 10.44
N LYS A 90 -1.88 -4.30 9.95
CA LYS A 90 -2.42 -3.08 10.57
C LYS A 90 -3.13 -2.28 9.49
N LEU A 91 -4.32 -1.77 9.83
CA LEU A 91 -5.11 -0.91 8.93
C LEU A 91 -4.78 0.56 9.18
N TYR A 92 -4.61 1.29 8.10
CA TYR A 92 -4.53 2.74 8.08
C TYR A 92 -5.72 3.29 7.25
N PRO A 93 -6.84 3.63 7.89
CA PRO A 93 -8.03 4.13 7.18
C PRO A 93 -7.70 5.41 6.41
N PHE A 94 -8.14 5.53 5.16
CA PHE A 94 -7.88 6.73 4.36
C PHE A 94 -8.50 7.98 4.98
N ALA A 95 -9.63 7.84 5.69
CA ALA A 95 -10.22 8.95 6.43
C ALA A 95 -9.29 9.50 7.54
N ALA A 96 -8.52 8.64 8.21
CA ALA A 96 -7.52 9.05 9.19
C ALA A 96 -6.27 9.63 8.50
N LEU A 97 -5.84 9.01 7.38
CA LEU A 97 -4.71 9.48 6.60
C LEU A 97 -4.97 10.83 5.91
N LEU A 98 -6.21 11.16 5.56
CA LEU A 98 -6.57 12.50 5.06
C LEU A 98 -6.25 13.60 6.09
N LYS A 99 -6.47 13.31 7.37
CA LYS A 99 -6.16 14.24 8.46
C LYS A 99 -4.66 14.28 8.76
N ARG A 100 -3.96 13.16 8.57
CA ARG A 100 -2.52 12.99 8.83
C ARG A 100 -1.85 12.24 7.67
N PRO A 101 -1.52 12.95 6.58
CA PRO A 101 -1.05 12.31 5.34
C PRO A 101 0.33 11.65 5.44
N VAL A 102 1.15 12.01 6.43
CA VAL A 102 2.45 11.38 6.71
C VAL A 102 2.41 10.81 8.12
N VAL A 103 2.53 9.50 8.23
CA VAL A 103 2.50 8.77 9.50
C VAL A 103 3.83 8.08 9.71
N ASN A 104 4.56 8.52 10.73
CA ASN A 104 5.73 7.83 11.24
C ASN A 104 5.28 6.92 12.40
N ASP A 105 5.28 5.62 12.17
CA ASP A 105 4.73 4.63 13.09
C ASP A 105 5.77 3.55 13.43
N ARG A 106 5.42 2.70 14.39
CA ARG A 106 6.11 1.45 14.68
C ARG A 106 5.06 0.34 14.78
N PHE A 107 5.22 -0.67 13.93
CA PHE A 107 4.30 -1.80 13.91
C PHE A 107 5.08 -3.12 13.85
N ASN A 108 4.73 -4.03 14.76
CA ASN A 108 5.34 -5.36 14.88
C ASN A 108 6.88 -5.35 14.87
N GLY A 109 7.49 -4.39 15.61
CA GLY A 109 8.94 -4.21 15.73
C GLY A 109 9.60 -3.47 14.56
N VAL A 110 8.85 -3.09 13.52
CA VAL A 110 9.36 -2.36 12.35
C VAL A 110 8.96 -0.90 12.41
N ALA A 111 9.89 -0.01 12.13
CA ALA A 111 9.60 1.41 11.95
C ALA A 111 8.98 1.63 10.56
N VAL A 112 7.75 2.11 10.52
CA VAL A 112 6.90 2.22 9.34
C VAL A 112 6.65 3.69 8.99
N LEU A 113 6.76 4.01 7.71
CA LEU A 113 6.27 5.24 7.12
C LEU A 113 5.03 4.89 6.29
N VAL A 114 3.91 5.55 6.55
CA VAL A 114 2.74 5.51 5.66
C VAL A 114 2.51 6.91 5.11
N VAL A 115 2.34 6.99 3.80
CA VAL A 115 2.11 8.28 3.11
C VAL A 115 0.85 8.18 2.27
N TYR A 116 -0.07 9.11 2.46
CA TYR A 116 -1.27 9.25 1.66
C TYR A 116 -1.13 10.39 0.67
N SER A 117 -1.36 10.08 -0.59
CA SER A 117 -1.45 11.09 -1.66
C SER A 117 -2.90 11.44 -1.93
N ILE A 118 -3.26 12.69 -1.64
CA ILE A 118 -4.61 13.22 -1.90
C ILE A 118 -4.91 13.21 -3.40
N GLY A 119 -3.95 13.61 -4.22
CA GLY A 119 -4.12 13.65 -5.68
C GLY A 119 -4.28 12.27 -6.32
N ALA A 120 -3.50 11.28 -5.86
CA ALA A 120 -3.60 9.91 -6.34
C ALA A 120 -4.66 9.07 -5.60
N LYS A 121 -5.30 9.62 -4.55
CA LYS A 121 -6.29 8.95 -3.70
C LYS A 121 -5.84 7.57 -3.20
N THR A 122 -4.55 7.44 -2.90
CA THR A 122 -3.92 6.17 -2.49
C THR A 122 -2.82 6.41 -1.47
N ALA A 123 -2.35 5.34 -0.84
CA ALA A 123 -1.26 5.39 0.11
C ALA A 123 -0.17 4.38 -0.23
N THR A 124 1.04 4.65 0.26
CA THR A 124 2.19 3.76 0.20
C THR A 124 2.75 3.52 1.59
N ALA A 125 3.49 2.42 1.77
CA ALA A 125 4.14 2.12 3.04
C ALA A 125 5.59 1.66 2.84
N TRP A 126 6.48 2.18 3.69
CA TRP A 126 7.92 1.99 3.60
C TRP A 126 8.51 1.68 4.98
N LYS A 127 9.67 1.01 5.02
CA LYS A 127 10.49 0.98 6.22
C LYS A 127 11.22 2.30 6.38
N ARG A 128 11.21 2.86 7.61
CA ARG A 128 11.92 4.12 7.92
C ARG A 128 13.40 3.92 8.29
N GLY A 129 13.84 2.69 8.47
CA GLY A 129 15.24 2.37 8.70
C GLY A 129 16.01 2.35 7.40
N LEU A 130 17.13 3.06 7.32
CA LEU A 130 18.05 3.09 6.19
C LEU A 130 19.48 3.16 6.72
N ASP A 131 20.33 2.17 6.36
CA ASP A 131 21.76 2.12 6.69
C ASP A 131 22.05 2.37 8.19
N GLY A 132 21.28 1.71 9.06
CA GLY A 132 21.40 1.83 10.51
C GLY A 132 20.77 3.10 11.11
N ARG A 133 20.27 4.01 10.29
CA ARG A 133 19.58 5.25 10.72
C ARG A 133 18.07 5.05 10.73
N LEU A 134 17.41 5.66 11.70
CA LEU A 134 15.96 5.77 11.75
C LEU A 134 15.55 7.16 11.26
N LEU A 135 14.84 7.22 10.14
CA LEU A 135 14.41 8.48 9.54
C LEU A 135 12.99 8.86 9.98
N THR A 136 12.75 10.15 10.15
CA THR A 136 11.44 10.74 10.48
C THR A 136 11.00 11.65 9.35
N PHE A 137 9.84 11.39 8.78
CA PHE A 137 9.38 12.05 7.56
C PHE A 137 8.29 13.07 7.82
N TYR A 138 8.34 14.12 7.03
CA TYR A 138 7.39 15.24 7.02
C TYR A 138 6.98 15.54 5.58
N MET A 139 5.80 16.15 5.40
CA MET A 139 5.40 16.66 4.09
C MET A 139 6.28 17.85 3.70
N ALA A 140 6.99 17.75 2.58
CA ALA A 140 7.79 18.86 2.07
C ALA A 140 6.90 19.96 1.44
N LYS A 141 7.42 21.19 1.38
CA LYS A 141 6.84 22.27 0.55
C LYS A 141 7.07 22.01 -0.95
N ALA A 142 8.17 21.31 -1.27
CA ALA A 142 8.54 20.95 -2.62
C ALA A 142 7.54 20.00 -3.27
N LYS A 143 7.38 20.15 -4.58
CA LYS A 143 6.60 19.25 -5.43
C LYS A 143 7.51 18.68 -6.52
N ASP A 144 7.15 17.52 -7.04
CA ASP A 144 7.76 17.01 -8.26
C ASP A 144 7.23 17.75 -9.49
N ARG A 145 7.79 17.42 -10.67
CA ARG A 145 7.39 18.01 -11.96
C ARG A 145 5.93 17.76 -12.33
N PHE A 146 5.24 16.87 -11.65
CA PHE A 146 3.82 16.53 -11.85
C PHE A 146 2.91 17.13 -10.79
N GLY A 147 3.44 18.00 -9.91
CA GLY A 147 2.67 18.66 -8.87
C GLY A 147 2.44 17.82 -7.60
N ASN A 148 2.97 16.60 -7.51
CA ASN A 148 2.86 15.78 -6.31
C ASN A 148 3.77 16.32 -5.22
N ARG A 149 3.25 16.42 -4.00
CA ARG A 149 4.07 16.79 -2.84
C ARG A 149 5.13 15.72 -2.56
N LEU A 150 6.32 16.18 -2.24
CA LEU A 150 7.44 15.34 -1.83
C LEU A 150 7.49 15.23 -0.30
N LEU A 151 8.34 14.35 0.20
CA LEU A 151 8.63 14.21 1.62
C LEU A 151 10.01 14.81 1.92
N ARG A 152 10.23 15.17 3.19
CA ARG A 152 11.54 15.53 3.72
C ARG A 152 11.81 14.71 4.96
N ASP A 153 13.00 14.12 5.10
CA ASP A 153 13.43 13.56 6.37
C ASP A 153 13.95 14.64 7.30
N GLY A 154 13.76 14.46 8.61
CA GLY A 154 14.20 15.40 9.64
C GLY A 154 15.69 15.33 9.93
N GLU A 155 16.30 14.16 9.71
CA GLU A 155 17.68 13.87 10.12
C GLU A 155 18.71 14.45 9.17
N THR A 156 18.43 14.39 7.85
CA THR A 156 19.36 14.89 6.82
C THR A 156 18.79 16.02 5.98
N GLY A 157 17.49 16.24 6.05
CA GLY A 157 16.78 17.21 5.23
C GLY A 157 16.64 16.78 3.77
N SER A 158 16.99 15.54 3.42
CA SER A 158 16.86 15.04 2.06
C SER A 158 15.39 14.97 1.64
N ILE A 159 15.16 15.10 0.34
CA ILE A 159 13.82 15.13 -0.27
C ILE A 159 13.54 13.78 -0.94
N TRP A 160 12.34 13.25 -0.73
CA TRP A 160 11.96 11.89 -1.10
C TRP A 160 10.67 11.83 -1.89
N SER A 161 10.61 10.90 -2.84
CA SER A 161 9.36 10.55 -3.54
C SER A 161 8.54 9.59 -2.66
N TRP A 162 7.31 9.95 -2.35
CA TRP A 162 6.37 9.07 -1.64
C TRP A 162 6.01 7.82 -2.46
N LEU A 163 6.02 7.95 -3.81
CA LEU A 163 5.62 6.88 -4.73
C LEU A 163 6.68 5.80 -4.88
N THR A 164 7.96 6.19 -4.90
CA THR A 164 9.07 5.26 -5.17
C THR A 164 9.92 4.97 -3.95
N GLY A 165 9.76 5.73 -2.85
CA GLY A 165 10.62 5.65 -1.68
C GLY A 165 12.06 6.11 -1.93
N GLU A 166 12.34 6.80 -3.04
CA GLU A 166 13.66 7.23 -3.45
C GLU A 166 13.96 8.67 -2.98
N ALA A 167 15.15 8.90 -2.46
CA ALA A 167 15.66 10.24 -2.20
C ALA A 167 16.05 10.92 -3.51
N VAL A 168 15.33 11.99 -3.87
CA VAL A 168 15.51 12.72 -5.13
C VAL A 168 16.51 13.85 -5.01
N SER A 169 16.79 14.35 -3.79
CA SER A 169 17.81 15.36 -3.52
C SER A 169 18.28 15.33 -2.07
N GLY A 170 19.37 16.04 -1.76
CA GLY A 170 19.98 16.10 -0.44
C GLY A 170 21.07 15.06 -0.24
N ALA A 171 21.53 14.93 1.01
CA ALA A 171 22.65 14.06 1.39
C ALA A 171 22.41 12.56 1.09
N LEU A 172 21.14 12.15 1.06
CA LEU A 172 20.76 10.74 0.79
C LEU A 172 20.29 10.54 -0.66
N ARG A 173 20.54 11.46 -1.58
CA ARG A 173 20.13 11.34 -2.98
C ARG A 173 20.54 10.00 -3.56
N GLY A 174 19.59 9.30 -4.23
CA GLY A 174 19.77 7.98 -4.83
C GLY A 174 19.51 6.81 -3.88
N SER A 175 19.48 7.04 -2.56
CA SER A 175 19.06 6.01 -1.60
C SER A 175 17.57 5.70 -1.75
N ARG A 176 17.17 4.48 -1.38
CA ARG A 176 15.77 4.04 -1.48
C ARG A 176 15.35 3.32 -0.21
N LEU A 177 14.17 3.67 0.27
CA LEU A 177 13.51 2.94 1.37
C LEU A 177 13.05 1.57 0.89
N GLU A 178 13.08 0.59 1.77
CA GLU A 178 12.49 -0.72 1.51
C GLU A 178 10.97 -0.62 1.55
N GLN A 179 10.32 -1.07 0.47
CA GLN A 179 8.86 -1.10 0.39
C GLN A 179 8.31 -2.22 1.27
N LEU A 180 7.33 -1.89 2.09
CA LEU A 180 6.57 -2.88 2.84
C LEU A 180 5.51 -3.54 1.96
N THR A 181 5.04 -4.70 2.38
CA THR A 181 3.86 -5.32 1.78
C THR A 181 2.62 -4.59 2.24
N TYR A 182 1.85 -4.07 1.30
CA TYR A 182 0.58 -3.41 1.57
C TYR A 182 -0.38 -3.55 0.41
N HIS A 183 -1.66 -3.38 0.68
CA HIS A 183 -2.71 -3.30 -0.33
C HIS A 183 -3.88 -2.44 0.16
N PRO A 184 -4.57 -1.72 -0.73
CA PRO A 184 -5.83 -1.08 -0.41
C PRO A 184 -6.90 -2.12 -0.09
N ILE A 185 -7.72 -1.85 0.92
CA ILE A 185 -8.80 -2.75 1.34
C ILE A 185 -9.98 -1.95 1.89
N LEU A 186 -11.19 -2.47 1.73
CA LEU A 186 -12.35 -1.94 2.45
C LEU A 186 -12.19 -2.19 3.95
N ASN A 187 -12.47 -1.18 4.77
CA ASN A 187 -12.28 -1.25 6.21
C ASN A 187 -13.08 -2.38 6.87
N ASP A 188 -14.30 -2.62 6.40
CA ASP A 188 -15.15 -3.72 6.86
C ASP A 188 -14.56 -5.09 6.48
N ARG A 189 -13.97 -5.21 5.30
CA ARG A 189 -13.27 -6.43 4.87
C ARG A 189 -12.05 -6.68 5.74
N PHE A 190 -11.25 -5.64 5.99
CA PHE A 190 -10.11 -5.77 6.89
C PHE A 190 -10.56 -6.32 8.26
N LYS A 191 -11.58 -5.72 8.87
CA LYS A 191 -12.12 -6.16 10.16
C LYS A 191 -12.65 -7.60 10.13
N ALA A 192 -13.26 -8.03 9.05
CA ALA A 192 -13.78 -9.39 8.89
C ALA A 192 -12.68 -10.47 8.85
N PHE A 193 -11.51 -10.15 8.26
CA PHE A 193 -10.38 -11.08 8.15
C PHE A 193 -9.37 -10.96 9.29
N TYR A 194 -9.19 -9.77 9.86
CA TYR A 194 -8.19 -9.44 10.87
C TYR A 194 -8.85 -8.87 12.13
N GLN A 195 -9.73 -9.66 12.79
CA GLN A 195 -10.63 -9.22 13.87
C GLN A 195 -9.95 -8.50 15.06
N ARG A 196 -8.69 -8.81 15.35
CA ARG A 196 -7.92 -8.23 16.47
C ARG A 196 -6.73 -7.40 15.98
N ALA A 197 -6.67 -7.10 14.71
CA ALA A 197 -5.58 -6.33 14.18
C ALA A 197 -5.73 -4.84 14.53
N PRO A 198 -4.64 -4.14 14.83
CA PRO A 198 -4.68 -2.73 15.18
C PRO A 198 -5.14 -1.87 13.99
N ILE A 199 -5.83 -0.80 14.30
CA ILE A 199 -6.27 0.22 13.36
C ILE A 199 -5.61 1.55 13.76
N PHE A 200 -5.09 2.28 12.80
CA PHE A 200 -4.50 3.59 13.04
C PHE A 200 -5.59 4.64 13.31
N GLY A 201 -5.46 5.35 14.43
CA GLY A 201 -6.41 6.40 14.83
C GLY A 201 -7.49 5.94 15.81
N ASP A 202 -7.49 4.64 16.15
CA ASP A 202 -8.32 4.09 17.24
C ASP A 202 -7.57 4.16 18.56
#